data_c5ceb4261ce2433ad150c13b7ee9113c
#
_entry.id   c5ceb4261ce2433ad150c13b7ee9113c
#
_cell.length_a   1.000
_cell.length_b   1.000
_cell.length_c   1.000
_cell.angle_alpha   90.00
_cell.angle_beta   90.00
_cell.angle_gamma   90.00
#
_symmetry.space_group_name_H-M   'P 1'
#
loop_
_entity.id
_entity.type
_entity.pdbx_description
1 polymer ?
#
loop_
_entity_poly.entity_id
_entity_poly.type
_entity_poly.pdbx_seq_one_letter_code
_entity_poly.pdbx_strand_id
1 'polypeptide(L)'
;MKKFITTLLLFCVSLSYAQYSHYFTGYKRYEEPHEIQFVFIPLSISNNQEVNMFELGWRRGANSLSLRYGIDNSRTNYFDINTQAYFWITKHIDLTCGAGFGTRTNLDFQPKYKTDKYYIPYNAGIIIKPSKNFQIITKIEKLDFEHDYYWQTGILVKIPISKN
;
A
#
# COMPACT_ATOMS: atom_id res chain seq x y z
N MET A 1 -18.43 -12.58 -1.30
CA MET A 1 -17.15 -11.92 -1.08
C MET A 1 -16.44 -11.52 -2.38
N LYS A 2 -16.16 -12.43 -3.34
CA LYS A 2 -15.46 -12.08 -4.60
C LYS A 2 -16.09 -10.90 -5.34
N LYS A 3 -17.43 -10.89 -5.50
CA LYS A 3 -18.16 -9.79 -6.18
C LYS A 3 -18.00 -8.43 -5.47
N PHE A 4 -17.99 -8.41 -4.14
CA PHE A 4 -17.80 -7.19 -3.36
C PHE A 4 -16.39 -6.60 -3.55
N ILE A 5 -15.38 -7.45 -3.54
CA ILE A 5 -13.97 -7.04 -3.77
C ILE A 5 -13.79 -6.47 -5.17
N THR A 6 -14.37 -7.14 -6.19
CA THR A 6 -14.31 -6.65 -7.58
C THR A 6 -15.00 -5.30 -7.71
N THR A 7 -16.17 -5.13 -7.09
CA THR A 7 -16.91 -3.87 -7.10
C THR A 7 -16.13 -2.76 -6.38
N LEU A 8 -15.51 -3.07 -5.23
CA LEU A 8 -14.68 -2.11 -4.49
C LEU A 8 -13.44 -1.69 -5.30
N LEU A 9 -12.76 -2.65 -5.95
CA LEU A 9 -11.63 -2.35 -6.83
C LEU A 9 -12.04 -1.48 -8.02
N LEU A 10 -13.13 -1.82 -8.69
CA LEU A 10 -13.68 -1.02 -9.79
C LEU A 10 -14.08 0.38 -9.32
N PHE A 11 -14.67 0.50 -8.13
CA PHE A 11 -15.01 1.79 -7.53
C PHE A 11 -13.76 2.62 -7.20
N CYS A 12 -12.73 2.03 -6.63
CA CYS A 12 -11.45 2.71 -6.37
C CYS A 12 -10.78 3.17 -7.67
N VAL A 13 -10.78 2.33 -8.70
CA VAL A 13 -10.25 2.69 -10.03
C VAL A 13 -11.08 3.81 -10.66
N SER A 14 -12.41 3.75 -10.60
CA SER A 14 -13.28 4.78 -11.16
C SER A 14 -13.16 6.11 -10.43
N LEU A 15 -13.03 6.10 -9.10
CA LEU A 15 -12.78 7.32 -8.32
C LEU A 15 -11.41 7.92 -8.64
N SER A 16 -10.37 7.09 -8.78
CA SER A 16 -9.05 7.55 -9.20
C SER A 16 -9.10 8.21 -10.58
N TYR A 17 -9.88 7.62 -11.50
CA TYR A 17 -10.07 8.17 -12.84
C TYR A 17 -10.89 9.47 -12.81
N ALA A 18 -11.92 9.56 -11.98
CA ALA A 18 -12.74 10.76 -11.81
C ALA A 18 -11.93 11.92 -11.20
N GLN A 19 -11.09 11.65 -10.21
CA GLN A 19 -10.15 12.66 -9.70
C GLN A 19 -9.14 13.08 -10.77
N TYR A 20 -8.65 12.14 -11.57
CA TYR A 20 -7.75 12.44 -12.68
C TYR A 20 -8.45 13.32 -13.74
N SER A 21 -9.70 13.06 -14.06
CA SER A 21 -10.47 13.87 -15.02
C SER A 21 -10.81 15.27 -14.50
N HIS A 22 -11.03 15.44 -13.21
CA HIS A 22 -11.31 16.75 -12.62
C HIS A 22 -10.06 17.68 -12.62
N TYR A 23 -8.87 17.11 -12.54
CA TYR A 23 -7.61 17.85 -12.77
C TYR A 23 -7.42 18.26 -14.24
N PHE A 24 -8.06 17.57 -15.19
CA PHE A 24 -7.92 17.86 -16.63
C PHE A 24 -8.80 19.01 -17.14
N THR A 25 -9.88 19.36 -16.45
CA THR A 25 -10.91 20.26 -17.01
C THR A 25 -10.84 21.71 -16.61
N GLY A 26 -9.86 22.16 -15.80
CA GLY A 26 -9.88 23.58 -15.44
C GLY A 26 -8.64 24.17 -14.76
N TYR A 27 -7.69 23.42 -14.36
CA TYR A 27 -6.48 23.95 -13.74
C TYR A 27 -5.26 23.71 -14.62
N LYS A 28 -4.39 24.74 -14.75
CA LYS A 28 -3.04 24.62 -15.33
C LYS A 28 -2.46 23.26 -14.95
N ARG A 29 -1.95 22.50 -15.92
CA ARG A 29 -1.16 21.29 -15.72
C ARG A 29 -0.06 21.60 -14.68
N TYR A 30 -0.39 21.49 -13.41
CA TYR A 30 0.65 21.28 -12.43
C TYR A 30 1.22 19.92 -12.80
N GLU A 31 2.46 19.94 -13.28
CA GLU A 31 3.19 18.69 -13.49
C GLU A 31 3.13 17.94 -12.17
N GLU A 32 2.44 16.82 -12.19
CA GLU A 32 2.24 16.01 -10.99
C GLU A 32 3.62 15.64 -10.46
N PRO A 33 3.95 15.99 -9.22
CA PRO A 33 5.26 15.71 -8.68
C PRO A 33 5.48 14.20 -8.68
N HIS A 34 6.61 13.79 -9.23
CA HIS A 34 7.10 12.43 -9.06
C HIS A 34 7.77 12.34 -7.70
N GLU A 35 7.41 11.35 -6.92
CA GLU A 35 7.95 11.14 -5.58
C GLU A 35 8.41 9.70 -5.42
N ILE A 36 9.58 9.50 -4.82
CA ILE A 36 9.97 8.21 -4.26
C ILE A 36 9.41 8.15 -2.84
N GLN A 37 8.80 7.04 -2.50
CA GLN A 37 8.21 6.79 -1.20
C GLN A 37 8.90 5.63 -0.52
N PHE A 38 9.31 5.84 0.73
CA PHE A 38 9.77 4.81 1.63
C PHE A 38 8.73 4.65 2.73
N VAL A 39 8.21 3.46 2.90
CA VAL A 39 7.27 3.15 3.99
C VAL A 39 7.90 2.10 4.87
N PHE A 40 7.93 2.39 6.15
CA PHE A 40 8.33 1.43 7.17
C PHE A 40 7.17 1.21 8.12
N ILE A 41 6.71 -0.03 8.23
CA ILE A 41 5.60 -0.45 9.07
C ILE A 41 6.17 -1.38 10.15
N PRO A 42 6.60 -0.83 11.29
CA PRO A 42 7.14 -1.60 12.40
C PRO A 42 6.06 -2.32 13.20
N LEU A 43 4.81 -1.90 13.03
CA LEU A 43 3.68 -2.42 13.79
C LEU A 43 2.60 -2.88 12.83
N SER A 44 2.52 -4.19 12.67
CA SER A 44 1.44 -4.85 11.95
C SER A 44 0.93 -5.99 12.83
N ILE A 45 -0.28 -5.82 13.37
CA ILE A 45 -0.85 -6.72 14.36
C ILE A 45 -2.07 -7.42 13.77
N SER A 46 -2.09 -8.71 13.83
CA SER A 46 -3.26 -9.59 13.71
C SER A 46 -3.32 -10.50 14.94
N ASN A 47 -4.38 -11.24 15.10
CA ASN A 47 -4.74 -12.01 16.31
C ASN A 47 -3.64 -12.88 16.95
N ASN A 48 -2.46 -13.04 16.39
CA ASN A 48 -1.27 -13.64 17.00
C ASN A 48 -0.04 -13.55 16.10
N GLN A 49 -0.09 -12.72 15.08
CA GLN A 49 1.02 -12.56 14.14
C GLN A 49 1.42 -11.09 14.06
N GLU A 50 2.70 -10.85 14.13
CA GLU A 50 3.32 -9.54 13.89
C GLU A 50 4.08 -9.61 12.59
N VAL A 51 3.87 -8.65 11.71
CA VAL A 51 4.61 -8.53 10.45
C VAL A 51 5.28 -7.18 10.40
N ASN A 52 6.59 -7.17 10.20
CA ASN A 52 7.33 -5.96 9.88
C ASN A 52 7.40 -5.82 8.36
N MET A 53 7.04 -4.66 7.82
CA MET A 53 7.03 -4.42 6.39
C MET A 53 7.84 -3.20 5.99
N PHE A 54 8.53 -3.33 4.88
CA PHE A 54 9.21 -2.25 4.16
C PHE A 54 8.60 -2.11 2.78
N GLU A 55 8.39 -0.87 2.37
CA GLU A 55 7.85 -0.57 1.05
C GLU A 55 8.71 0.51 0.38
N LEU A 56 9.11 0.25 -0.86
CA LEU A 56 9.75 1.21 -1.74
C LEU A 56 8.82 1.47 -2.91
N GLY A 57 8.32 2.69 -3.02
CA GLY A 57 7.35 3.06 -4.03
C GLY A 57 7.75 4.26 -4.86
N TRP A 58 7.15 4.33 -6.02
CA TRP A 58 7.13 5.51 -6.86
C TRP A 58 5.69 6.01 -6.97
N ARG A 59 5.48 7.27 -6.65
CA ARG A 59 4.18 7.93 -6.71
C ARG A 59 4.14 8.98 -7.79
N ARG A 60 3.03 9.04 -8.51
CA ARG A 60 2.67 10.11 -9.42
C ARG A 60 1.23 10.53 -9.16
N GLY A 61 1.05 11.75 -8.67
CA GLY A 61 -0.29 12.27 -8.34
C GLY A 61 -1.04 11.43 -7.32
N ALA A 62 -2.20 10.92 -7.71
CA ALA A 62 -3.08 10.13 -6.88
C ALA A 62 -2.76 8.62 -6.86
N ASN A 63 -1.73 8.17 -7.56
CA ASN A 63 -1.41 6.74 -7.67
C ASN A 63 0.05 6.47 -7.32
N SER A 64 0.31 5.31 -6.75
CA SER A 64 1.66 4.78 -6.59
C SER A 64 1.76 3.32 -7.00
N LEU A 65 2.98 2.93 -7.34
CA LEU A 65 3.41 1.56 -7.53
C LEU A 65 4.57 1.30 -6.57
N SER A 66 4.53 0.22 -5.84
CA SER A 66 5.55 -0.11 -4.86
C SER A 66 5.93 -1.58 -4.86
N LEU A 67 7.16 -1.83 -4.42
CA LEU A 67 7.66 -3.13 -4.03
C LEU A 67 7.64 -3.20 -2.51
N ARG A 68 7.11 -4.27 -1.96
CA ARG A 68 7.03 -4.47 -0.52
C ARG A 68 7.71 -5.78 -0.13
N TYR A 69 8.37 -5.70 1.00
CA TYR A 69 8.96 -6.85 1.66
C TYR A 69 8.54 -6.87 3.13
N GLY A 70 8.10 -8.02 3.60
CA GLY A 70 7.70 -8.23 4.97
C GLY A 70 8.24 -9.54 5.54
N ILE A 71 8.38 -9.57 6.85
CA ILE A 71 8.72 -10.78 7.60
C ILE A 71 7.86 -10.85 8.85
N ASP A 72 7.27 -12.00 9.12
CA ASP A 72 6.51 -12.25 10.33
C ASP A 72 7.34 -12.95 11.42
N ASN A 73 6.75 -13.04 12.61
CA ASN A 73 7.38 -13.71 13.74
C ASN A 73 7.51 -15.24 13.57
N SER A 74 6.79 -15.84 12.62
CA SER A 74 6.95 -17.25 12.22
C SER A 74 7.96 -17.47 11.09
N ARG A 75 8.78 -16.45 10.79
CA ARG A 75 9.79 -16.46 9.71
C ARG A 75 9.22 -16.69 8.31
N THR A 76 7.99 -16.29 8.08
CA THR A 76 7.43 -16.23 6.73
C THR A 76 7.81 -14.91 6.09
N ASN A 77 8.40 -14.97 4.92
CA ASN A 77 8.70 -13.80 4.10
C ASN A 77 7.52 -13.51 3.17
N TYR A 78 7.23 -12.25 3.03
CA TYR A 78 6.26 -11.69 2.10
C TYR A 78 6.98 -10.79 1.11
N PHE A 79 6.73 -10.98 -0.16
CA PHE A 79 7.22 -10.11 -1.21
C PHE A 79 6.09 -9.84 -2.20
N ASP A 80 5.77 -8.58 -2.43
CA ASP A 80 4.72 -8.22 -3.38
C ASP A 80 4.98 -6.90 -4.11
N ILE A 81 4.26 -6.77 -5.22
CA ILE A 81 4.09 -5.53 -5.95
C ILE A 81 2.70 -5.01 -5.60
N ASN A 82 2.62 -3.78 -5.13
CA ASN A 82 1.38 -3.17 -4.69
C ASN A 82 1.13 -1.85 -5.42
N THR A 83 -0.13 -1.61 -5.76
CA THR A 83 -0.60 -0.33 -6.28
C THR A 83 -1.50 0.32 -5.27
N GLN A 84 -1.36 1.64 -5.08
CA GLN A 84 -2.22 2.40 -4.17
C GLN A 84 -2.82 3.61 -4.87
N ALA A 85 -4.07 3.89 -4.53
CA ALA A 85 -4.76 5.12 -4.86
C ALA A 85 -4.89 5.99 -3.61
N TYR A 86 -4.75 7.30 -3.78
CA TYR A 86 -4.81 8.30 -2.71
C TYR A 86 -5.93 9.28 -2.98
N PHE A 87 -6.76 9.53 -1.99
CA PHE A 87 -7.91 10.44 -2.07
C PHE A 87 -7.74 11.55 -1.04
N TRP A 88 -7.63 12.76 -1.51
CA TRP A 88 -7.48 13.93 -0.66
C TRP A 88 -8.79 14.25 0.06
N ILE A 89 -8.76 14.23 1.36
CA ILE A 89 -9.89 14.64 2.21
C ILE A 89 -9.64 16.06 2.70
N THR A 90 -8.44 16.30 3.22
CA THR A 90 -7.98 17.63 3.67
C THR A 90 -6.53 17.81 3.32
N LYS A 91 -5.99 19.02 3.55
CA LYS A 91 -4.53 19.27 3.41
C LYS A 91 -3.66 18.38 4.32
N HIS A 92 -4.23 17.81 5.36
CA HIS A 92 -3.53 17.00 6.36
C HIS A 92 -3.90 15.52 6.34
N ILE A 93 -4.95 15.13 5.62
CA ILE A 93 -5.48 13.77 5.64
C ILE A 93 -5.79 13.30 4.23
N ASP A 94 -5.25 12.13 3.87
CA ASP A 94 -5.65 11.37 2.69
C ASP A 94 -6.27 10.04 3.12
N LEU A 95 -7.26 9.58 2.37
CA LEU A 95 -7.59 8.15 2.36
C LEU A 95 -6.71 7.43 1.36
N THR A 96 -6.47 6.16 1.59
CA THR A 96 -5.76 5.30 0.64
C THR A 96 -6.43 3.95 0.54
N CYS A 97 -6.40 3.38 -0.65
CA CYS A 97 -6.73 1.97 -0.86
C CYS A 97 -5.78 1.38 -1.89
N GLY A 98 -5.52 0.10 -1.79
CA GLY A 98 -4.60 -0.56 -2.68
C GLY A 98 -4.83 -2.05 -2.79
N ALA A 99 -4.21 -2.61 -3.82
CA ALA A 99 -4.14 -4.05 -4.03
C ALA A 99 -2.82 -4.39 -4.70
N GLY A 100 -2.40 -5.64 -4.56
CA GLY A 100 -1.16 -6.10 -5.12
C GLY A 100 -1.20 -7.57 -5.50
N PHE A 101 -0.04 -8.06 -5.87
CA PHE A 101 0.22 -9.47 -6.13
C PHE A 101 1.57 -9.83 -5.55
N GLY A 102 1.64 -10.93 -4.83
CA GLY A 102 2.87 -11.33 -4.17
C GLY A 102 3.00 -12.81 -3.93
N THR A 103 4.12 -13.13 -3.32
CA THR A 103 4.48 -14.48 -2.89
C THR A 103 4.83 -14.47 -1.41
N ARG A 104 4.51 -15.55 -0.73
CA ARG A 104 5.02 -15.82 0.62
C ARG A 104 5.84 -17.10 0.62
N THR A 105 6.93 -17.09 1.32
CA THR A 105 7.83 -18.22 1.49
C THR A 105 8.10 -18.46 2.95
N ASN A 106 7.79 -19.65 3.45
CA ASN A 106 8.17 -20.03 4.80
C ASN A 106 9.64 -20.45 4.84
N LEU A 107 10.42 -19.82 5.72
CA LEU A 107 11.85 -20.09 5.89
C LEU A 107 12.15 -21.27 6.84
N ASP A 108 11.15 -22.01 7.30
CA ASP A 108 11.41 -23.17 8.12
C ASP A 108 12.37 -24.13 7.42
N PHE A 109 13.45 -24.42 8.10
CA PHE A 109 14.70 -25.06 7.64
C PHE A 109 14.55 -26.49 7.08
N GLN A 110 13.35 -26.96 6.83
CA GLN A 110 13.15 -28.25 6.19
C GLN A 110 12.92 -28.08 4.69
N PRO A 111 13.91 -28.40 3.84
CA PRO A 111 13.82 -28.17 2.39
C PRO A 111 12.71 -28.96 1.68
N LYS A 112 12.00 -29.83 2.39
CA LYS A 112 10.90 -30.64 1.85
C LYS A 112 9.54 -29.91 1.76
N TYR A 113 9.40 -28.73 2.39
CA TYR A 113 8.09 -28.05 2.50
C TYR A 113 8.14 -26.56 2.16
N LYS A 114 8.98 -26.16 1.20
CA LYS A 114 8.84 -24.82 0.60
C LYS A 114 7.51 -24.74 -0.13
N THR A 115 6.49 -24.31 0.54
CA THR A 115 5.23 -23.96 -0.09
C THR A 115 5.25 -22.47 -0.40
N ASP A 116 5.82 -22.11 -1.54
CA ASP A 116 5.61 -20.78 -2.10
C ASP A 116 4.13 -20.66 -2.43
N LYS A 117 3.44 -19.76 -1.76
CA LYS A 117 2.04 -19.46 -2.04
C LYS A 117 1.94 -18.06 -2.62
N TYR A 118 1.17 -17.95 -3.70
CA TYR A 118 0.77 -16.65 -4.23
C TYR A 118 -0.37 -16.08 -3.41
N TYR A 119 -0.37 -14.76 -3.24
CA TYR A 119 -1.45 -14.06 -2.56
C TYR A 119 -1.74 -12.71 -3.23
N ILE A 120 -2.92 -12.21 -2.98
CA ILE A 120 -3.38 -10.90 -3.45
C ILE A 120 -3.63 -10.05 -2.21
N PRO A 121 -2.67 -9.20 -1.79
CA PRO A 121 -2.88 -8.27 -0.71
C PRO A 121 -3.85 -7.16 -1.16
N TYR A 122 -4.71 -6.73 -0.25
CA TYR A 122 -5.52 -5.54 -0.43
C TYR A 122 -5.64 -4.78 0.88
N ASN A 123 -5.65 -3.47 0.77
CA ASN A 123 -5.62 -2.60 1.93
C ASN A 123 -6.48 -1.36 1.74
N ALA A 124 -6.88 -0.78 2.86
CA ALA A 124 -7.48 0.54 2.93
C ALA A 124 -7.02 1.23 4.21
N GLY A 125 -6.83 2.54 4.15
CA GLY A 125 -6.30 3.26 5.31
C GLY A 125 -6.35 4.77 5.18
N ILE A 126 -5.69 5.39 6.14
CA ILE A 126 -5.59 6.84 6.30
C ILE A 126 -4.12 7.22 6.34
N ILE A 127 -3.79 8.33 5.71
CA ILE A 127 -2.49 8.96 5.79
C ILE A 127 -2.67 10.32 6.46
N ILE A 128 -1.96 10.53 7.56
CA ILE A 128 -1.87 11.81 8.24
C ILE A 128 -0.58 12.50 7.80
N LYS A 129 -0.67 13.75 7.39
CA LYS A 129 0.43 14.52 6.79
C LYS A 129 0.85 15.68 7.73
N PRO A 130 1.66 15.42 8.78
CA PRO A 130 2.20 16.47 9.63
C PRO A 130 3.19 17.36 8.88
N SER A 131 3.87 16.82 7.85
CA SER A 131 4.72 17.61 6.96
C SER A 131 4.63 17.13 5.52
N LYS A 132 5.29 17.85 4.59
CA LYS A 132 5.31 17.47 3.17
C LYS A 132 6.02 16.13 2.94
N ASN A 133 7.11 15.91 3.64
CA ASN A 133 8.02 14.78 3.40
C ASN A 133 7.83 13.63 4.39
N PHE A 134 7.24 13.90 5.55
CA PHE A 134 7.02 12.92 6.60
C PHE A 134 5.52 12.76 6.84
N GLN A 135 5.04 11.53 6.78
CA GLN A 135 3.65 11.18 6.93
C GLN A 135 3.50 9.93 7.80
N ILE A 136 2.36 9.82 8.45
CA ILE A 136 1.99 8.64 9.22
C ILE A 136 0.92 7.91 8.41
N ILE A 137 1.13 6.63 8.19
CA ILE A 137 0.15 5.77 7.53
C ILE A 137 -0.43 4.80 8.55
N THR A 138 -1.75 4.67 8.54
CA THR A 138 -2.43 3.58 9.26
C THR A 138 -3.42 2.94 8.30
N LYS A 139 -3.40 1.62 8.20
CA LYS A 139 -4.21 0.86 7.27
C LYS A 139 -4.62 -0.50 7.82
N ILE A 140 -5.72 -1.01 7.33
CA ILE A 140 -6.12 -2.39 7.48
C ILE A 140 -5.75 -3.11 6.19
N GLU A 141 -5.04 -4.21 6.31
CA GLU A 141 -4.59 -4.99 5.18
C GLU A 141 -4.91 -6.47 5.37
N LYS A 142 -5.29 -7.10 4.29
CA LYS A 142 -5.37 -8.55 4.19
C LYS A 142 -4.23 -9.03 3.30
N LEU A 143 -3.26 -9.72 3.91
CA LEU A 143 -2.10 -10.28 3.20
C LEU A 143 -2.39 -11.63 2.56
N ASP A 144 -3.34 -12.38 3.13
CA ASP A 144 -3.74 -13.69 2.62
C ASP A 144 -5.25 -13.89 2.77
N PHE A 145 -5.85 -14.66 1.86
CA PHE A 145 -7.28 -14.99 1.90
C PHE A 145 -7.64 -15.93 3.05
N GLU A 146 -6.68 -16.67 3.58
CA GLU A 146 -6.88 -17.65 4.65
C GLU A 146 -6.71 -17.07 6.05
N HIS A 147 -6.10 -15.88 6.17
CA HIS A 147 -5.76 -15.26 7.45
C HIS A 147 -6.57 -13.99 7.72
N ASP A 148 -6.51 -13.56 8.96
CA ASP A 148 -7.16 -12.37 9.47
C ASP A 148 -6.60 -11.08 8.85
N TYR A 149 -7.30 -9.99 9.09
CA TYR A 149 -6.85 -8.66 8.73
C TYR A 149 -5.74 -8.21 9.66
N TYR A 150 -4.75 -7.54 9.08
CA TYR A 150 -3.66 -6.89 9.79
C TYR A 150 -3.98 -5.41 9.96
N TRP A 151 -3.88 -4.93 11.18
CA TRP A 151 -3.83 -3.50 11.44
C TRP A 151 -2.38 -3.06 11.37
N GLN A 152 -2.08 -2.12 10.49
CA GLN A 152 -0.74 -1.66 10.21
C GLN A 152 -0.61 -0.18 10.51
N THR A 153 0.45 0.20 11.21
CA THR A 153 0.81 1.61 11.44
C THR A 153 2.28 1.79 11.15
N GLY A 154 2.61 2.82 10.40
CA GLY A 154 3.98 3.06 9.98
C GLY A 154 4.25 4.50 9.60
N ILE A 155 5.48 4.71 9.15
CA ILE A 155 6.01 5.99 8.71
C ILE A 155 6.21 5.93 7.21
N LEU A 156 5.77 6.97 6.52
CA LEU A 156 5.98 7.18 5.10
C LEU A 156 6.85 8.42 4.91
N VAL A 157 7.98 8.25 4.25
CA VAL A 157 8.90 9.33 3.88
C VAL A 157 8.85 9.53 2.36
N LYS A 158 8.73 10.79 1.93
CA LYS A 158 8.68 11.17 0.52
C LYS A 158 9.91 11.94 0.11
N ILE A 159 10.47 11.58 -1.02
CA ILE A 159 11.54 12.31 -1.66
C ILE A 159 11.02 12.80 -3.01
N PRO A 160 10.79 14.10 -3.18
CA PRO A 160 10.37 14.65 -4.46
C PRO A 160 11.52 14.47 -5.48
N ILE A 161 11.17 14.00 -6.67
CA ILE A 161 12.11 13.98 -7.78
C ILE A 161 11.96 15.30 -8.50
N SER A 162 12.97 16.20 -8.35
CA SER A 162 13.00 17.46 -9.07
C SER A 162 13.08 17.16 -10.57
N LYS A 163 12.18 17.77 -11.34
CA LYS A 163 12.43 17.93 -12.77
C LYS A 163 13.39 19.10 -12.92
N ASN A 164 14.59 18.84 -13.37
CA ASN A 164 15.45 19.88 -13.97
C ASN A 164 14.84 20.36 -15.29
#